data_0f02b38e738d8d8941059102a2eaa9e0
#
_entry.id   0f02b38e738d8d8941059102a2eaa9e0
#
_cell.length_a   1.000
_cell.length_b   1.000
_cell.length_c   1.000
_cell.angle_alpha   90.00
_cell.angle_beta   90.00
_cell.angle_gamma   90.00
#
_symmetry.space_group_name_H-M   'P 1'
#
loop_
_entity.id
_entity.type
_entity.pdbx_description
1 polymer ?
#
loop_
_entity_poly.entity_id
_entity_poly.type
_entity_poly.pdbx_seq_one_letter_code
_entity_poly.pdbx_strand_id
1 'polypeptide(L)'
;MSKRVEPEIETFARIRVVGVGGSGKNAINHMIESKVRGVEFVAINSDAQDLHRSLAKRKIHIGKNLTRGLGTGMNPELGKRAAEETRQEIQEALSGSDMVFITCGMGGGTGTGASAIVAKIAKEVGALVIAVVTKPFSFEGAHRKEIAERGLADLKKEVDAFIVIPNDKLLAVVDMNTSARSAFAMCDEILRQAVEGVSDIITTPGDINTDFNDIKAIMEGAGPALMGIGIADGDDRATAAAKQAVNSPLLDVSIGGAKGILFVVASNDDLGIMEVQEAAKVINESVDKNAKIIFGMMKDDKLKKGQIRIIVIATGFPESAAHASHSGPERSLFAMSATEREEERGRIYHDVLKRDEKVEKKEEVKNEKKETQKDETPSTPIEKEEPIVTALPRKHNEVVPSPEDDEAWGAIPTFLRRHKK
;
A
#
# COMPACT_ATOMS: atom_id res chain seq x y z
N MET A 1 -52.18 -2.02 31.47
CA MET A 1 -50.94 -2.70 30.99
C MET A 1 -50.25 -1.77 29.99
N SER A 2 -49.19 -1.10 30.40
CA SER A 2 -48.43 -0.23 29.50
C SER A 2 -47.59 -1.10 28.56
N LYS A 3 -47.79 -0.95 27.25
CA LYS A 3 -46.92 -1.56 26.25
C LYS A 3 -45.52 -1.01 26.46
N ARG A 4 -44.57 -1.85 26.86
CA ARG A 4 -43.14 -1.54 26.75
C ARG A 4 -42.87 -1.30 25.24
N VAL A 5 -42.59 -0.08 24.89
CA VAL A 5 -42.01 0.24 23.57
C VAL A 5 -40.58 -0.26 23.66
N GLU A 6 -40.32 -1.37 23.00
CA GLU A 6 -38.93 -1.79 22.76
C GLU A 6 -38.28 -0.67 21.91
N PRO A 7 -37.16 -0.12 22.31
CA PRO A 7 -36.46 0.86 21.47
C PRO A 7 -36.17 0.19 20.11
N GLU A 8 -36.50 0.87 19.02
CA GLU A 8 -36.01 0.45 17.69
C GLU A 8 -34.51 0.27 17.78
N ILE A 9 -34.05 -0.89 17.35
CA ILE A 9 -32.63 -1.25 17.33
C ILE A 9 -31.92 -0.13 16.56
N GLU A 10 -30.98 0.55 17.22
CA GLU A 10 -30.12 1.55 16.58
C GLU A 10 -29.49 0.92 15.35
N THR A 11 -29.82 1.44 14.18
CA THR A 11 -29.29 0.93 12.91
C THR A 11 -27.84 1.43 12.78
N PHE A 12 -26.88 0.54 12.97
CA PHE A 12 -25.49 0.84 12.67
C PHE A 12 -25.32 1.29 11.22
N ALA A 13 -24.39 2.22 10.96
CA ALA A 13 -24.08 2.67 9.61
C ALA A 13 -23.74 1.47 8.71
N ARG A 14 -24.35 1.40 7.54
CA ARG A 14 -24.12 0.34 6.55
C ARG A 14 -22.88 0.64 5.73
N ILE A 15 -21.80 -0.05 6.05
CA ILE A 15 -20.51 0.11 5.43
C ILE A 15 -20.29 -1.00 4.40
N ARG A 16 -19.95 -0.63 3.16
CA ARG A 16 -19.55 -1.58 2.12
C ARG A 16 -18.12 -1.37 1.68
N VAL A 17 -17.42 -2.48 1.50
CA VAL A 17 -16.06 -2.50 0.96
C VAL A 17 -16.10 -3.14 -0.41
N VAL A 18 -15.77 -2.35 -1.44
CA VAL A 18 -15.82 -2.74 -2.84
C VAL A 18 -14.40 -2.98 -3.35
N GLY A 19 -14.07 -4.23 -3.62
CA GLY A 19 -12.82 -4.61 -4.26
C GLY A 19 -12.96 -4.61 -5.78
N VAL A 20 -12.25 -3.70 -6.47
CA VAL A 20 -12.34 -3.53 -7.92
C VAL A 20 -11.11 -4.12 -8.62
N GLY A 21 -11.35 -5.02 -9.56
CA GLY A 21 -10.31 -5.75 -10.30
C GLY A 21 -9.61 -6.83 -9.47
N GLY A 22 -8.57 -7.45 -10.02
CA GLY A 22 -7.88 -8.58 -9.38
C GLY A 22 -7.23 -8.20 -8.04
N SER A 23 -6.50 -7.09 -7.98
CA SER A 23 -5.86 -6.64 -6.73
C SER A 23 -6.90 -6.25 -5.67
N GLY A 24 -7.95 -5.50 -6.03
CA GLY A 24 -9.02 -5.16 -5.10
C GLY A 24 -9.75 -6.41 -4.56
N LYS A 25 -9.98 -7.41 -5.43
CA LYS A 25 -10.53 -8.71 -5.01
C LYS A 25 -9.59 -9.42 -4.02
N ASN A 26 -8.28 -9.40 -4.24
CA ASN A 26 -7.33 -10.01 -3.30
C ASN A 26 -7.36 -9.31 -1.94
N ALA A 27 -7.38 -7.98 -1.93
CA ALA A 27 -7.48 -7.19 -0.70
C ALA A 27 -8.74 -7.54 0.11
N ILE A 28 -9.93 -7.60 -0.53
CA ILE A 28 -11.15 -7.97 0.20
C ILE A 28 -11.17 -9.44 0.62
N ASN A 29 -10.57 -10.35 -0.13
CA ASN A 29 -10.41 -11.74 0.31
C ASN A 29 -9.56 -11.80 1.59
N HIS A 30 -8.44 -11.07 1.62
CA HIS A 30 -7.60 -10.97 2.82
C HIS A 30 -8.37 -10.38 4.02
N MET A 31 -9.20 -9.36 3.80
CA MET A 31 -10.07 -8.79 4.84
C MET A 31 -11.09 -9.80 5.37
N ILE A 32 -11.69 -10.61 4.48
CA ILE A 32 -12.66 -11.66 4.85
C ILE A 32 -11.96 -12.76 5.66
N GLU A 33 -10.81 -13.24 5.21
CA GLU A 33 -9.99 -14.25 5.92
C GLU A 33 -9.55 -13.76 7.29
N SER A 34 -9.19 -12.48 7.39
CA SER A 34 -8.83 -11.80 8.65
C SER A 34 -10.03 -11.46 9.53
N LYS A 35 -11.26 -11.82 9.10
CA LYS A 35 -12.51 -11.64 9.85
C LYS A 35 -12.79 -10.18 10.22
N VAL A 36 -12.51 -9.24 9.31
CA VAL A 36 -12.93 -7.83 9.48
C VAL A 36 -14.45 -7.78 9.63
N ARG A 37 -14.92 -7.09 10.67
CA ARG A 37 -16.33 -7.06 11.08
C ARG A 37 -16.98 -5.74 10.68
N GLY A 38 -18.32 -5.68 10.79
CA GLY A 38 -19.08 -4.44 10.60
C GLY A 38 -19.20 -3.97 9.15
N VAL A 39 -18.68 -4.72 8.17
CA VAL A 39 -18.69 -4.34 6.75
C VAL A 39 -19.26 -5.44 5.86
N GLU A 40 -19.85 -5.04 4.74
CA GLU A 40 -20.27 -5.93 3.66
C GLU A 40 -19.27 -5.87 2.50
N PHE A 41 -18.85 -7.02 1.99
CA PHE A 41 -17.87 -7.09 0.91
C PHE A 41 -18.55 -7.31 -0.44
N VAL A 42 -18.12 -6.50 -1.44
CA VAL A 42 -18.57 -6.59 -2.85
C VAL A 42 -17.34 -6.73 -3.73
N ALA A 43 -17.27 -7.79 -4.54
CA ALA A 43 -16.21 -7.97 -5.54
C ALA A 43 -16.70 -7.53 -6.91
N ILE A 44 -15.96 -6.69 -7.60
CA ILE A 44 -16.25 -6.22 -8.97
C ILE A 44 -15.05 -6.56 -9.85
N ASN A 45 -15.26 -7.35 -10.91
CA ASN A 45 -14.19 -7.66 -11.85
C ASN A 45 -14.73 -7.92 -13.25
N SER A 46 -13.93 -7.65 -14.27
CA SER A 46 -14.15 -8.00 -15.67
C SER A 46 -13.60 -9.40 -16.04
N ASP A 47 -12.75 -9.97 -15.17
CA ASP A 47 -12.27 -11.35 -15.28
C ASP A 47 -13.19 -12.28 -14.50
N ALA A 48 -13.91 -13.14 -15.24
CA ALA A 48 -14.89 -14.06 -14.66
C ALA A 48 -14.23 -15.16 -13.80
N GLN A 49 -13.07 -15.66 -14.21
CA GLN A 49 -12.38 -16.72 -13.49
C GLN A 49 -11.82 -16.21 -12.16
N ASP A 50 -11.22 -15.02 -12.19
CA ASP A 50 -10.70 -14.40 -10.99
C ASP A 50 -11.83 -14.00 -10.04
N LEU A 51 -12.93 -13.45 -10.56
CA LEU A 51 -14.11 -13.11 -9.78
C LEU A 51 -14.75 -14.34 -9.09
N HIS A 52 -14.76 -15.48 -9.76
CA HIS A 52 -15.28 -16.73 -9.17
C HIS A 52 -14.54 -17.12 -7.90
N ARG A 53 -13.23 -16.89 -7.84
CA ARG A 53 -12.36 -17.18 -6.69
C ARG A 53 -12.52 -16.18 -5.52
N SER A 54 -13.31 -15.13 -5.68
CA SER A 54 -13.58 -14.19 -4.59
C SER A 54 -14.36 -14.86 -3.46
N LEU A 55 -14.02 -14.51 -2.24
CA LEU A 55 -14.73 -14.90 -1.01
C LEU A 55 -15.92 -13.98 -0.69
N ALA A 56 -16.03 -12.84 -1.39
CA ALA A 56 -17.15 -11.92 -1.20
C ALA A 56 -18.48 -12.57 -1.52
N LYS A 57 -19.50 -12.31 -0.66
CA LYS A 57 -20.86 -12.82 -0.87
C LYS A 57 -21.50 -12.21 -2.12
N ARG A 58 -21.23 -10.93 -2.41
CA ARG A 58 -21.73 -10.23 -3.60
C ARG A 58 -20.61 -10.08 -4.62
N LYS A 59 -20.85 -10.56 -5.84
CA LYS A 59 -19.90 -10.56 -6.94
C LYS A 59 -20.57 -9.96 -8.17
N ILE A 60 -19.93 -8.97 -8.77
CA ILE A 60 -20.45 -8.28 -9.96
C ILE A 60 -19.46 -8.47 -11.11
N HIS A 61 -19.88 -9.15 -12.15
CA HIS A 61 -19.09 -9.33 -13.36
C HIS A 61 -19.41 -8.18 -14.32
N ILE A 62 -18.47 -7.24 -14.45
CA ILE A 62 -18.64 -6.06 -15.31
C ILE A 62 -18.14 -6.31 -16.73
N GLY A 63 -18.77 -5.65 -17.70
CA GLY A 63 -18.35 -5.69 -19.10
C GLY A 63 -18.45 -7.07 -19.74
N LYS A 64 -19.50 -7.81 -19.46
CA LYS A 64 -19.72 -9.17 -19.97
C LYS A 64 -19.63 -9.23 -21.50
N ASN A 65 -20.21 -8.23 -22.20
CA ASN A 65 -20.20 -8.16 -23.65
C ASN A 65 -18.87 -7.62 -24.21
N LEU A 66 -18.22 -6.71 -23.46
CA LEU A 66 -16.99 -6.04 -23.89
C LEU A 66 -15.75 -6.95 -23.73
N THR A 67 -15.64 -7.66 -22.62
CA THR A 67 -14.43 -8.43 -22.26
C THR A 67 -14.60 -9.93 -22.43
N ARG A 68 -15.83 -10.42 -22.56
CA ARG A 68 -16.17 -11.86 -22.61
C ARG A 68 -15.59 -12.64 -21.43
N GLY A 69 -15.41 -11.98 -20.27
CA GLY A 69 -14.84 -12.58 -19.06
C GLY A 69 -13.31 -12.76 -19.06
N LEU A 70 -12.59 -12.17 -20.00
CA LEU A 70 -11.13 -12.30 -20.14
C LEU A 70 -10.33 -11.14 -19.52
N GLY A 71 -11.00 -10.23 -18.78
CA GLY A 71 -10.37 -9.05 -18.24
C GLY A 71 -10.15 -7.94 -19.28
N THR A 72 -9.37 -6.90 -18.93
CA THR A 72 -9.21 -5.69 -19.73
C THR A 72 -7.82 -5.53 -20.38
N GLY A 73 -6.89 -6.46 -20.14
CA GLY A 73 -5.56 -6.44 -20.75
C GLY A 73 -4.77 -5.13 -20.49
N MET A 74 -4.80 -4.59 -19.26
CA MET A 74 -4.18 -3.32 -18.86
C MET A 74 -4.76 -2.06 -19.56
N ASN A 75 -5.98 -2.14 -20.11
CA ASN A 75 -6.64 -1.00 -20.73
C ASN A 75 -7.68 -0.39 -19.78
N PRO A 76 -7.44 0.78 -19.17
CA PRO A 76 -8.37 1.43 -18.24
C PRO A 76 -9.65 1.92 -18.93
N GLU A 77 -9.59 2.36 -20.19
CA GLU A 77 -10.77 2.79 -20.93
C GLU A 77 -11.77 1.62 -21.14
N LEU A 78 -11.25 0.43 -21.37
CA LEU A 78 -12.08 -0.78 -21.43
C LEU A 78 -12.67 -1.10 -20.05
N GLY A 79 -11.89 -0.91 -18.96
CA GLY A 79 -12.37 -1.09 -17.59
C GLY A 79 -13.48 -0.10 -17.22
N LYS A 80 -13.33 1.16 -17.62
CA LYS A 80 -14.33 2.22 -17.44
C LYS A 80 -15.63 1.86 -18.16
N ARG A 81 -15.54 1.53 -19.46
CA ARG A 81 -16.71 1.13 -20.25
C ARG A 81 -17.38 -0.13 -19.71
N ALA A 82 -16.61 -1.08 -19.19
CA ALA A 82 -17.14 -2.29 -18.55
C ALA A 82 -17.97 -1.98 -17.30
N ALA A 83 -17.54 -1.02 -16.49
CA ALA A 83 -18.31 -0.57 -15.33
C ALA A 83 -19.57 0.22 -15.75
N GLU A 84 -19.49 1.05 -16.79
CA GLU A 84 -20.64 1.78 -17.33
C GLU A 84 -21.71 0.83 -17.91
N GLU A 85 -21.29 -0.24 -18.62
CA GLU A 85 -22.21 -1.28 -19.12
C GLU A 85 -23.03 -1.93 -18.00
N THR A 86 -22.42 -2.08 -16.83
CA THR A 86 -23.01 -2.80 -15.69
C THR A 86 -23.45 -1.84 -14.58
N ARG A 87 -23.65 -0.55 -14.91
CA ARG A 87 -23.94 0.53 -13.94
C ARG A 87 -25.12 0.21 -13.03
N GLN A 88 -26.22 -0.32 -13.57
CA GLN A 88 -27.44 -0.60 -12.81
C GLN A 88 -27.19 -1.68 -11.75
N GLU A 89 -26.47 -2.76 -12.08
CA GLU A 89 -26.14 -3.85 -11.14
C GLU A 89 -25.24 -3.34 -10.01
N ILE A 90 -24.30 -2.43 -10.33
CA ILE A 90 -23.44 -1.77 -9.33
C ILE A 90 -24.27 -0.86 -8.42
N GLN A 91 -25.17 -0.06 -8.98
CA GLN A 91 -26.03 0.85 -8.23
C GLN A 91 -26.93 0.10 -7.26
N GLU A 92 -27.58 -0.99 -7.70
CA GLU A 92 -28.37 -1.89 -6.85
C GLU A 92 -27.52 -2.51 -5.73
N ALA A 93 -26.25 -2.85 -6.04
CA ALA A 93 -25.32 -3.39 -5.07
C ALA A 93 -24.93 -2.39 -3.98
N LEU A 94 -24.89 -1.12 -4.29
CA LEU A 94 -24.47 -0.06 -3.40
C LEU A 94 -25.64 0.70 -2.75
N SER A 95 -26.86 0.47 -3.22
CA SER A 95 -28.07 1.14 -2.69
C SER A 95 -28.19 0.96 -1.18
N GLY A 96 -28.49 2.05 -0.49
CA GLY A 96 -28.65 2.08 0.96
C GLY A 96 -27.35 1.92 1.76
N SER A 97 -26.17 2.14 1.17
CA SER A 97 -24.93 2.30 1.92
C SER A 97 -24.86 3.70 2.52
N ASP A 98 -24.39 3.79 3.75
CA ASP A 98 -24.05 5.06 4.40
C ASP A 98 -22.57 5.41 4.09
N MET A 99 -21.71 4.39 3.95
CA MET A 99 -20.29 4.54 3.58
C MET A 99 -19.87 3.45 2.59
N VAL A 100 -19.03 3.82 1.63
CA VAL A 100 -18.44 2.90 0.66
C VAL A 100 -16.93 3.10 0.61
N PHE A 101 -16.20 2.05 0.97
CA PHE A 101 -14.76 1.95 0.69
C PHE A 101 -14.55 1.36 -0.69
N ILE A 102 -13.68 1.96 -1.48
CA ILE A 102 -13.23 1.43 -2.76
C ILE A 102 -11.78 1.06 -2.65
N THR A 103 -11.47 -0.23 -2.82
CA THR A 103 -10.09 -0.71 -2.82
C THR A 103 -9.72 -1.31 -4.16
N CYS A 104 -8.57 -0.90 -4.68
CA CYS A 104 -7.99 -1.45 -5.91
C CYS A 104 -6.48 -1.17 -5.98
N GLY A 105 -5.78 -1.98 -6.77
CA GLY A 105 -4.43 -1.66 -7.22
C GLY A 105 -4.50 -0.83 -8.50
N MET A 106 -3.89 0.36 -8.46
CA MET A 106 -3.78 1.24 -9.63
C MET A 106 -2.70 0.71 -10.60
N GLY A 107 -2.82 1.03 -11.89
CA GLY A 107 -1.88 0.60 -12.93
C GLY A 107 -2.32 -0.62 -13.73
N GLY A 108 -3.43 -1.29 -13.33
CA GLY A 108 -4.12 -2.28 -14.14
C GLY A 108 -5.21 -1.67 -15.01
N GLY A 109 -5.92 -2.49 -15.79
CA GLY A 109 -7.03 -1.98 -16.61
C GLY A 109 -8.34 -1.88 -15.82
N THR A 110 -8.82 -3.00 -15.23
CA THR A 110 -10.12 -3.05 -14.54
C THR A 110 -10.12 -2.17 -13.29
N GLY A 111 -9.17 -2.37 -12.36
CA GLY A 111 -9.12 -1.61 -11.11
C GLY A 111 -9.00 -0.10 -11.37
N THR A 112 -8.10 0.29 -12.27
CA THR A 112 -7.84 1.70 -12.59
C THR A 112 -9.03 2.37 -13.29
N GLY A 113 -9.64 1.70 -14.28
CA GLY A 113 -10.71 2.30 -15.07
C GLY A 113 -12.08 2.25 -14.41
N ALA A 114 -12.42 1.13 -13.76
CA ALA A 114 -13.74 0.94 -13.17
C ALA A 114 -13.92 1.64 -11.82
N SER A 115 -12.84 1.86 -11.04
CA SER A 115 -12.95 2.41 -9.69
C SER A 115 -13.58 3.82 -9.65
N ALA A 116 -13.25 4.69 -10.61
CA ALA A 116 -13.83 6.03 -10.69
C ALA A 116 -15.35 5.96 -10.99
N ILE A 117 -15.79 5.03 -11.84
CA ILE A 117 -17.23 4.85 -12.14
C ILE A 117 -17.94 4.27 -10.92
N VAL A 118 -17.36 3.31 -10.23
CA VAL A 118 -17.92 2.75 -8.98
C VAL A 118 -18.03 3.84 -7.92
N ALA A 119 -17.02 4.70 -7.78
CA ALA A 119 -17.02 5.84 -6.86
C ALA A 119 -18.17 6.81 -7.17
N LYS A 120 -18.33 7.18 -8.44
CA LYS A 120 -19.40 8.05 -8.90
C LYS A 120 -20.77 7.47 -8.56
N ILE A 121 -20.99 6.18 -8.83
CA ILE A 121 -22.25 5.49 -8.50
C ILE A 121 -22.49 5.47 -6.99
N ALA A 122 -21.44 5.20 -6.19
CA ALA A 122 -21.55 5.21 -4.73
C ALA A 122 -21.93 6.60 -4.20
N LYS A 123 -21.39 7.66 -4.80
CA LYS A 123 -21.75 9.06 -4.45
C LYS A 123 -23.17 9.41 -4.85
N GLU A 124 -23.65 8.94 -6.01
CA GLU A 124 -25.02 9.14 -6.47
C GLU A 124 -26.09 8.45 -5.58
N VAL A 125 -25.75 7.34 -4.94
CA VAL A 125 -26.65 6.70 -3.95
C VAL A 125 -26.58 7.35 -2.56
N GLY A 126 -25.78 8.41 -2.39
CA GLY A 126 -25.70 9.24 -1.17
C GLY A 126 -24.70 8.72 -0.13
N ALA A 127 -23.84 7.76 -0.46
CA ALA A 127 -22.85 7.24 0.45
C ALA A 127 -21.62 8.18 0.57
N LEU A 128 -21.01 8.21 1.76
CA LEU A 128 -19.66 8.75 1.93
C LEU A 128 -18.66 7.81 1.25
N VAL A 129 -17.87 8.31 0.29
CA VAL A 129 -16.98 7.49 -0.54
C VAL A 129 -15.52 7.71 -0.19
N ILE A 130 -14.85 6.67 0.28
CA ILE A 130 -13.43 6.69 0.62
C ILE A 130 -12.68 5.68 -0.27
N ALA A 131 -11.68 6.16 -1.02
CA ALA A 131 -10.79 5.28 -1.78
C ALA A 131 -9.56 4.92 -0.96
N VAL A 132 -9.22 3.64 -0.88
CA VAL A 132 -7.98 3.13 -0.30
C VAL A 132 -7.29 2.29 -1.35
N VAL A 133 -6.27 2.85 -2.00
CA VAL A 133 -5.69 2.29 -3.21
C VAL A 133 -4.17 2.21 -3.14
N THR A 134 -3.59 1.26 -3.87
CA THR A 134 -2.14 1.11 -3.95
C THR A 134 -1.60 1.59 -5.30
N LYS A 135 -0.39 2.18 -5.30
CA LYS A 135 0.40 2.41 -6.51
C LYS A 135 1.30 1.21 -6.79
N PRO A 136 1.55 0.87 -8.06
CA PRO A 136 2.39 -0.27 -8.41
C PRO A 136 3.82 -0.10 -7.90
N PHE A 137 4.50 -1.22 -7.69
CA PHE A 137 5.94 -1.23 -7.45
C PHE A 137 6.70 -0.73 -8.69
N SER A 138 7.86 -0.11 -8.48
CA SER A 138 8.71 0.39 -9.57
C SER A 138 9.18 -0.70 -10.54
N PHE A 139 9.38 -1.93 -10.05
CA PHE A 139 9.73 -3.09 -10.89
C PHE A 139 8.58 -3.54 -11.83
N GLU A 140 7.33 -3.12 -11.59
CA GLU A 140 6.20 -3.40 -12.48
C GLU A 140 6.24 -2.56 -13.78
N GLY A 141 7.12 -1.55 -13.84
CA GLY A 141 7.44 -0.77 -15.01
C GLY A 141 6.75 0.60 -15.10
N ALA A 142 7.39 1.50 -15.85
CA ALA A 142 6.98 2.90 -15.98
C ALA A 142 5.57 3.06 -16.59
N HIS A 143 5.20 2.19 -17.53
CA HIS A 143 3.88 2.24 -18.17
C HIS A 143 2.74 2.00 -17.16
N ARG A 144 2.90 1.04 -16.23
CA ARG A 144 1.92 0.83 -15.16
C ARG A 144 1.83 2.03 -14.23
N LYS A 145 2.96 2.64 -13.91
CA LYS A 145 3.00 3.86 -13.08
C LYS A 145 2.23 5.00 -13.75
N GLU A 146 2.43 5.22 -15.05
CA GLU A 146 1.70 6.25 -15.81
C GLU A 146 0.19 5.99 -15.84
N ILE A 147 -0.23 4.75 -16.08
CA ILE A 147 -1.64 4.35 -16.01
C ILE A 147 -2.20 4.62 -14.61
N ALA A 148 -1.45 4.28 -13.56
CA ALA A 148 -1.85 4.49 -12.17
C ALA A 148 -2.08 5.97 -11.85
N GLU A 149 -1.16 6.86 -12.25
CA GLU A 149 -1.28 8.30 -12.00
C GLU A 149 -2.49 8.92 -12.71
N ARG A 150 -2.73 8.55 -13.98
CA ARG A 150 -3.91 9.00 -14.73
C ARG A 150 -5.20 8.53 -14.08
N GLY A 151 -5.31 7.23 -13.78
CA GLY A 151 -6.51 6.69 -13.14
C GLY A 151 -6.75 7.22 -11.73
N LEU A 152 -5.67 7.49 -10.98
CA LEU A 152 -5.77 8.12 -9.68
C LEU A 152 -6.31 9.57 -9.78
N ALA A 153 -5.87 10.34 -10.80
CA ALA A 153 -6.39 11.67 -11.06
C ALA A 153 -7.90 11.68 -11.37
N ASP A 154 -8.40 10.64 -12.03
CA ASP A 154 -9.85 10.50 -12.29
C ASP A 154 -10.61 10.04 -11.05
N LEU A 155 -10.08 9.08 -10.29
CA LEU A 155 -10.70 8.58 -9.06
C LEU A 155 -10.83 9.69 -8.00
N LYS A 156 -9.82 10.55 -7.85
CA LYS A 156 -9.79 11.66 -6.90
C LYS A 156 -10.95 12.65 -7.07
N LYS A 157 -11.50 12.79 -8.28
CA LYS A 157 -12.62 13.68 -8.56
C LYS A 157 -13.96 13.14 -8.07
N GLU A 158 -14.04 11.82 -7.89
CA GLU A 158 -15.28 11.09 -7.62
C GLU A 158 -15.40 10.60 -6.17
N VAL A 159 -14.38 10.81 -5.34
CA VAL A 159 -14.38 10.39 -3.93
C VAL A 159 -14.36 11.57 -2.97
N ASP A 160 -14.76 11.37 -1.73
CA ASP A 160 -14.73 12.38 -0.67
C ASP A 160 -13.35 12.43 0.00
N ALA A 161 -12.76 11.27 0.27
CA ALA A 161 -11.40 11.14 0.76
C ALA A 161 -10.67 9.99 0.04
N PHE A 162 -9.35 10.09 -0.04
CA PHE A 162 -8.55 9.02 -0.64
C PHE A 162 -7.24 8.82 0.10
N ILE A 163 -6.92 7.55 0.36
CA ILE A 163 -5.64 7.10 0.91
C ILE A 163 -4.90 6.38 -0.22
N VAL A 164 -3.71 6.86 -0.55
CA VAL A 164 -2.86 6.26 -1.59
C VAL A 164 -1.63 5.66 -0.92
N ILE A 165 -1.40 4.37 -1.13
CA ILE A 165 -0.28 3.62 -0.57
C ILE A 165 0.71 3.34 -1.69
N PRO A 166 1.90 4.01 -1.71
CA PRO A 166 2.95 3.68 -2.66
C PRO A 166 3.60 2.35 -2.25
N ASN A 167 3.45 1.29 -3.08
CA ASN A 167 4.00 -0.02 -2.78
C ASN A 167 5.53 0.02 -2.57
N ASP A 168 6.24 0.90 -3.27
CA ASP A 168 7.70 1.08 -3.11
C ASP A 168 8.11 1.45 -1.68
N LYS A 169 7.25 2.16 -0.92
CA LYS A 169 7.53 2.48 0.49
C LYS A 169 7.58 1.24 1.37
N LEU A 170 6.89 0.19 0.98
CA LEU A 170 6.90 -1.08 1.70
C LEU A 170 8.24 -1.81 1.52
N LEU A 171 8.92 -1.62 0.39
CA LEU A 171 10.24 -2.20 0.15
C LEU A 171 11.30 -1.65 1.12
N ALA A 172 11.09 -0.46 1.68
CA ALA A 172 12.00 0.12 2.66
C ALA A 172 11.93 -0.55 4.05
N VAL A 173 10.86 -1.30 4.33
CA VAL A 173 10.62 -1.96 5.62
C VAL A 173 10.69 -3.48 5.57
N VAL A 174 10.97 -4.07 4.39
CA VAL A 174 11.10 -5.52 4.21
C VAL A 174 12.57 -5.96 4.19
N ASP A 175 12.80 -7.19 4.62
CA ASP A 175 14.12 -7.82 4.53
C ASP A 175 14.46 -8.21 3.09
N MET A 176 15.76 -8.23 2.76
CA MET A 176 16.26 -8.59 1.42
C MET A 176 15.82 -9.99 0.94
N ASN A 177 15.46 -10.87 1.85
CA ASN A 177 14.99 -12.23 1.56
C ASN A 177 13.46 -12.34 1.43
N THR A 178 12.73 -11.22 1.49
CA THR A 178 11.27 -11.22 1.38
C THR A 178 10.83 -11.65 -0.01
N SER A 179 9.95 -12.66 -0.10
CA SER A 179 9.42 -13.12 -1.37
C SER A 179 8.50 -12.08 -2.01
N ALA A 180 8.40 -12.07 -3.35
CA ALA A 180 7.45 -11.19 -4.05
C ALA A 180 6.00 -11.42 -3.56
N ARG A 181 5.63 -12.67 -3.28
CA ARG A 181 4.31 -13.01 -2.72
C ARG A 181 4.07 -12.34 -1.38
N SER A 182 5.07 -12.33 -0.50
CA SER A 182 4.98 -11.68 0.81
C SER A 182 4.89 -10.16 0.67
N ALA A 183 5.59 -9.56 -0.29
CA ALA A 183 5.50 -8.12 -0.56
C ALA A 183 4.08 -7.70 -0.99
N PHE A 184 3.43 -8.46 -1.87
CA PHE A 184 2.02 -8.21 -2.23
C PHE A 184 1.06 -8.46 -1.07
N ALA A 185 1.27 -9.51 -0.27
CA ALA A 185 0.46 -9.76 0.93
C ALA A 185 0.56 -8.60 1.95
N MET A 186 1.69 -7.93 2.05
CA MET A 186 1.84 -6.73 2.87
C MET A 186 1.01 -5.55 2.35
N CYS A 187 0.91 -5.40 1.02
CA CYS A 187 0.01 -4.39 0.44
C CYS A 187 -1.45 -4.65 0.86
N ASP A 188 -1.89 -5.91 0.76
CA ASP A 188 -3.24 -6.31 1.14
C ASP A 188 -3.47 -6.12 2.65
N GLU A 189 -2.45 -6.38 3.50
CA GLU A 189 -2.51 -6.16 4.94
C GLU A 189 -2.67 -4.67 5.30
N ILE A 190 -1.98 -3.76 4.62
CA ILE A 190 -2.12 -2.33 4.86
C ILE A 190 -3.49 -1.82 4.41
N LEU A 191 -3.98 -2.29 3.26
CA LEU A 191 -5.34 -2.00 2.81
C LEU A 191 -6.38 -2.48 3.84
N ARG A 192 -6.17 -3.67 4.41
CA ARG A 192 -7.01 -4.21 5.49
C ARG A 192 -6.99 -3.31 6.72
N GLN A 193 -5.81 -2.95 7.20
CA GLN A 193 -5.66 -2.09 8.38
C GLN A 193 -6.30 -0.71 8.18
N ALA A 194 -6.20 -0.15 6.97
CA ALA A 194 -6.85 1.12 6.64
C ALA A 194 -8.37 1.04 6.72
N VAL A 195 -8.95 0.01 6.15
CA VAL A 195 -10.41 -0.20 6.16
C VAL A 195 -10.89 -0.58 7.56
N GLU A 196 -10.22 -1.53 8.22
CA GLU A 196 -10.55 -1.98 9.58
C GLU A 196 -10.45 -0.81 10.56
N GLY A 197 -9.39 -0.01 10.49
CA GLY A 197 -9.20 1.12 11.40
C GLY A 197 -10.33 2.15 11.36
N VAL A 198 -10.93 2.41 10.19
CA VAL A 198 -12.08 3.31 10.08
C VAL A 198 -13.39 2.60 10.42
N SER A 199 -13.57 1.35 9.97
CA SER A 199 -14.81 0.62 10.21
C SER A 199 -15.00 0.25 11.67
N ASP A 200 -13.94 -0.15 12.36
CA ASP A 200 -13.99 -0.55 13.77
C ASP A 200 -14.47 0.61 14.67
N ILE A 201 -14.05 1.84 14.38
CA ILE A 201 -14.49 3.03 15.11
C ILE A 201 -16.01 3.23 15.02
N ILE A 202 -16.58 2.89 13.88
CA ILE A 202 -18.02 3.10 13.60
C ILE A 202 -18.86 1.94 14.15
N THR A 203 -18.33 0.71 14.06
CA THR A 203 -19.13 -0.51 14.23
C THR A 203 -18.84 -1.26 15.52
N THR A 204 -17.71 -0.99 16.18
CA THR A 204 -17.32 -1.67 17.42
C THR A 204 -17.65 -0.77 18.61
N PRO A 205 -18.56 -1.21 19.51
CA PRO A 205 -18.77 -0.48 20.75
C PRO A 205 -17.47 -0.42 21.55
N GLY A 206 -16.97 0.77 21.82
CA GLY A 206 -15.82 1.01 22.66
C GLY A 206 -16.21 1.79 23.93
N ASP A 207 -15.24 2.05 24.79
CA ASP A 207 -15.47 2.89 25.97
C ASP A 207 -15.77 4.35 25.59
N ILE A 208 -15.21 4.80 24.47
CA ILE A 208 -15.52 6.10 23.86
C ILE A 208 -15.87 5.83 22.40
N ASN A 209 -17.16 5.99 22.08
CA ASN A 209 -17.70 5.80 20.75
C ASN A 209 -17.64 7.10 19.95
N THR A 210 -17.24 7.00 18.70
CA THR A 210 -17.30 8.09 17.73
C THR A 210 -18.55 7.91 16.87
N ASP A 211 -19.35 8.96 16.73
CA ASP A 211 -20.53 8.96 15.87
C ASP A 211 -20.10 8.92 14.37
N PHE A 212 -20.86 8.21 13.55
CA PHE A 212 -20.67 8.21 12.10
C PHE A 212 -20.65 9.62 11.50
N ASN A 213 -21.49 10.54 12.01
CA ASN A 213 -21.52 11.92 11.55
C ASN A 213 -20.23 12.70 11.86
N ASP A 214 -19.55 12.35 12.95
CA ASP A 214 -18.23 12.94 13.25
C ASP A 214 -17.19 12.54 12.23
N ILE A 215 -17.18 11.24 11.85
CA ILE A 215 -16.29 10.72 10.81
C ILE A 215 -16.63 11.34 9.46
N LYS A 216 -17.92 11.42 9.13
CA LYS A 216 -18.39 12.08 7.93
C LYS A 216 -17.91 13.53 7.85
N ALA A 217 -18.01 14.29 8.95
CA ALA A 217 -17.60 15.70 9.00
C ALA A 217 -16.09 15.92 8.80
N ILE A 218 -15.24 14.90 9.02
CA ILE A 218 -13.80 14.96 8.76
C ILE A 218 -13.46 14.46 7.36
N MET A 219 -14.22 13.51 6.82
CA MET A 219 -13.89 12.80 5.58
C MET A 219 -14.61 13.35 4.35
N GLU A 220 -15.79 13.98 4.51
CA GLU A 220 -16.58 14.51 3.40
C GLU A 220 -15.83 15.66 2.70
N GLY A 221 -15.54 15.46 1.40
CA GLY A 221 -14.79 16.44 0.62
C GLY A 221 -13.37 16.73 1.10
N ALA A 222 -12.80 15.88 1.96
CA ALA A 222 -11.49 16.10 2.57
C ALA A 222 -10.30 15.92 1.60
N GLY A 223 -10.51 15.24 0.47
CA GLY A 223 -9.47 15.01 -0.52
C GLY A 223 -8.39 14.03 -0.03
N PRO A 224 -7.10 14.40 -0.06
CA PRO A 224 -6.05 13.51 0.39
C PRO A 224 -6.16 13.21 1.89
N ALA A 225 -6.07 11.93 2.24
CA ALA A 225 -5.97 11.43 3.60
C ALA A 225 -4.70 10.61 3.77
N LEU A 226 -4.03 10.80 4.88
CA LEU A 226 -2.85 10.04 5.26
C LEU A 226 -3.18 9.16 6.45
N MET A 227 -2.64 7.95 6.46
CA MET A 227 -2.83 7.01 7.56
C MET A 227 -1.49 6.54 8.10
N GLY A 228 -1.36 6.57 9.42
CA GLY A 228 -0.23 6.00 10.12
C GLY A 228 -0.70 5.02 11.19
N ILE A 229 0.10 3.99 11.41
CA ILE A 229 -0.15 2.95 12.41
C ILE A 229 1.11 2.80 13.25
N GLY A 230 0.94 2.75 14.56
CA GLY A 230 2.00 2.45 15.51
C GLY A 230 1.57 1.38 16.48
N ILE A 231 2.47 0.46 16.79
CA ILE A 231 2.25 -0.62 17.75
C ILE A 231 3.46 -0.68 18.67
N ALA A 232 3.22 -0.61 19.98
CA ALA A 232 4.29 -0.68 20.96
C ALA A 232 3.86 -1.46 22.20
N ASP A 233 4.86 -1.88 22.97
CA ASP A 233 4.73 -2.53 24.27
C ASP A 233 5.70 -1.90 25.28
N GLY A 234 5.56 -2.22 26.58
CA GLY A 234 6.39 -1.70 27.67
C GLY A 234 5.83 -0.45 28.34
N ASP A 235 6.65 0.20 29.16
CA ASP A 235 6.21 1.28 30.06
C ASP A 235 5.80 2.56 29.31
N ASP A 236 6.52 2.90 28.21
CA ASP A 236 6.25 4.08 27.37
C ASP A 236 5.45 3.75 26.09
N ARG A 237 4.68 2.65 26.10
CA ARG A 237 4.02 2.09 24.91
C ARG A 237 3.13 3.10 24.18
N ALA A 238 2.39 3.94 24.90
CA ALA A 238 1.48 4.92 24.32
C ALA A 238 2.23 5.98 23.51
N THR A 239 3.26 6.58 24.11
CA THR A 239 4.11 7.57 23.45
C THR A 239 4.88 6.95 22.27
N ALA A 240 5.40 5.73 22.43
CA ALA A 240 6.12 5.02 21.38
C ALA A 240 5.22 4.70 20.19
N ALA A 241 4.01 4.15 20.45
CA ALA A 241 3.02 3.86 19.41
C ALA A 241 2.54 5.13 18.70
N ALA A 242 2.26 6.22 19.43
CA ALA A 242 1.88 7.49 18.83
C ALA A 242 2.98 8.05 17.92
N LYS A 243 4.23 8.05 18.37
CA LYS A 243 5.39 8.47 17.55
C LYS A 243 5.57 7.60 16.30
N GLN A 244 5.36 6.29 16.41
CA GLN A 244 5.40 5.40 15.25
C GLN A 244 4.27 5.70 14.26
N ALA A 245 3.07 5.98 14.76
CA ALA A 245 1.92 6.31 13.91
C ALA A 245 2.14 7.62 13.14
N VAL A 246 2.57 8.70 13.80
CA VAL A 246 2.78 10.01 13.16
C VAL A 246 4.03 10.07 12.27
N ASN A 247 5.00 9.18 12.48
CA ASN A 247 6.21 9.05 11.66
C ASN A 247 6.22 7.77 10.81
N SER A 248 5.06 7.21 10.51
CA SER A 248 4.95 6.00 9.71
C SER A 248 5.61 6.17 8.35
N PRO A 249 6.41 5.21 7.87
CA PRO A 249 7.01 5.26 6.53
C PRO A 249 5.97 5.25 5.40
N LEU A 250 4.72 4.89 5.72
CA LEU A 250 3.59 4.94 4.79
C LEU A 250 3.10 6.36 4.52
N LEU A 251 3.48 7.32 5.38
CA LEU A 251 3.17 8.73 5.19
C LEU A 251 4.16 9.32 4.17
N ASP A 252 3.64 9.81 3.05
CA ASP A 252 4.46 10.49 2.03
C ASP A 252 4.92 11.89 2.48
N VAL A 253 4.15 12.48 3.39
CA VAL A 253 4.38 13.81 3.98
C VAL A 253 4.09 13.79 5.46
N SER A 254 4.66 14.75 6.19
CA SER A 254 4.31 14.98 7.59
C SER A 254 2.81 15.26 7.73
N ILE A 255 2.20 14.76 8.81
CA ILE A 255 0.80 15.10 9.15
C ILE A 255 0.62 16.57 9.58
N GLY A 256 1.71 17.32 9.64
CA GLY A 256 1.70 18.76 9.91
C GLY A 256 0.89 19.50 8.84
N GLY A 257 -0.07 20.32 9.29
CA GLY A 257 -0.99 21.04 8.42
C GLY A 257 -2.30 20.33 8.10
N ALA A 258 -2.52 19.11 8.60
CA ALA A 258 -3.83 18.47 8.55
C ALA A 258 -4.85 19.24 9.38
N LYS A 259 -6.05 19.43 8.84
CA LYS A 259 -7.16 20.15 9.49
C LYS A 259 -8.17 19.19 10.17
N GLY A 260 -8.15 17.93 9.81
CA GLY A 260 -8.97 16.88 10.43
C GLY A 260 -8.09 15.72 10.87
N ILE A 261 -8.23 15.28 12.09
CA ILE A 261 -7.53 14.12 12.65
C ILE A 261 -8.54 13.19 13.28
N LEU A 262 -8.44 11.93 12.92
CA LEU A 262 -9.10 10.84 13.60
C LEU A 262 -8.01 9.91 14.12
N PHE A 263 -7.98 9.69 15.44
CA PHE A 263 -7.07 8.68 15.98
C PHE A 263 -7.79 7.71 16.91
N VAL A 264 -7.32 6.49 16.90
CA VAL A 264 -7.88 5.39 17.69
C VAL A 264 -6.78 4.76 18.50
N VAL A 265 -7.06 4.58 19.77
CA VAL A 265 -6.22 3.83 20.69
C VAL A 265 -6.88 2.48 20.94
N ALA A 266 -6.22 1.41 20.52
CA ALA A 266 -6.69 0.05 20.72
C ALA A 266 -5.72 -0.69 21.67
N SER A 267 -6.27 -1.34 22.68
CA SER A 267 -5.50 -2.22 23.59
C SER A 267 -6.34 -3.43 23.99
N ASN A 268 -5.76 -4.33 24.75
CA ASN A 268 -6.55 -5.37 25.44
C ASN A 268 -7.37 -4.71 26.57
N ASP A 269 -7.43 -5.17 27.78
CA ASP A 269 -8.20 -4.57 28.91
C ASP A 269 -7.32 -3.72 29.86
N ASP A 270 -6.14 -3.27 29.43
CA ASP A 270 -5.12 -2.70 30.27
C ASP A 270 -4.73 -1.24 29.92
N LEU A 271 -5.61 -0.50 29.24
CA LEU A 271 -5.36 0.88 28.82
C LEU A 271 -5.59 1.86 29.96
N GLY A 272 -4.54 2.58 30.33
CA GLY A 272 -4.62 3.65 31.34
C GLY A 272 -5.02 5.00 30.73
N ILE A 273 -5.81 5.80 31.45
CA ILE A 273 -6.22 7.15 30.98
C ILE A 273 -5.02 8.09 30.74
N MET A 274 -3.95 7.94 31.53
CA MET A 274 -2.73 8.71 31.34
C MET A 274 -2.02 8.35 30.05
N GLU A 275 -2.05 7.08 29.64
CA GLU A 275 -1.49 6.63 28.37
C GLU A 275 -2.22 7.24 27.18
N VAL A 276 -3.55 7.33 27.26
CA VAL A 276 -4.37 8.03 26.24
C VAL A 276 -4.00 9.51 26.15
N GLN A 277 -3.79 10.16 27.28
CA GLN A 277 -3.39 11.57 27.34
C GLN A 277 -1.98 11.79 26.72
N GLU A 278 -1.04 10.90 27.00
CA GLU A 278 0.32 10.95 26.42
C GLU A 278 0.30 10.75 24.91
N ALA A 279 -0.46 9.76 24.44
CA ALA A 279 -0.65 9.54 23.00
C ALA A 279 -1.28 10.77 22.32
N ALA A 280 -2.35 11.30 22.88
CA ALA A 280 -3.02 12.49 22.36
C ALA A 280 -2.09 13.71 22.34
N LYS A 281 -1.23 13.89 23.33
CA LYS A 281 -0.25 14.98 23.37
C LYS A 281 0.73 14.89 22.19
N VAL A 282 1.29 13.71 21.90
CA VAL A 282 2.21 13.49 20.78
C VAL A 282 1.54 13.80 19.44
N ILE A 283 0.28 13.38 19.27
CA ILE A 283 -0.47 13.62 18.04
C ILE A 283 -0.77 15.12 17.89
N ASN A 284 -1.26 15.78 18.95
CA ASN A 284 -1.59 17.21 18.96
C ASN A 284 -0.39 18.11 18.66
N GLU A 285 0.80 17.75 19.14
CA GLU A 285 2.05 18.47 18.84
C GLU A 285 2.47 18.35 17.37
N SER A 286 1.96 17.33 16.65
CA SER A 286 2.32 17.02 15.28
C SER A 286 1.38 17.60 14.24
N VAL A 287 0.27 18.22 14.61
CA VAL A 287 -0.82 18.70 13.72
C VAL A 287 -1.07 20.20 13.84
N ASP A 288 -1.95 20.75 12.96
CA ASP A 288 -2.36 22.16 13.05
C ASP A 288 -3.09 22.44 14.38
N LYS A 289 -2.82 23.60 14.98
CA LYS A 289 -3.45 23.99 16.27
C LYS A 289 -4.98 24.11 16.20
N ASN A 290 -5.52 24.33 15.01
CA ASN A 290 -6.96 24.45 14.78
C ASN A 290 -7.56 23.17 14.18
N ALA A 291 -6.80 22.05 14.14
CA ALA A 291 -7.29 20.80 13.61
C ALA A 291 -8.49 20.29 14.42
N LYS A 292 -9.52 19.81 13.72
CA LYS A 292 -10.62 19.07 14.35
C LYS A 292 -10.13 17.68 14.69
N ILE A 293 -10.06 17.36 15.99
CA ILE A 293 -9.54 16.08 16.46
C ILE A 293 -10.69 15.25 17.01
N ILE A 294 -10.82 14.05 16.47
CA ILE A 294 -11.75 13.02 16.95
C ILE A 294 -10.93 11.84 17.43
N PHE A 295 -11.25 11.33 18.60
CA PHE A 295 -10.58 10.15 19.13
C PHE A 295 -11.57 9.07 19.55
N GLY A 296 -11.15 7.82 19.43
CA GLY A 296 -11.87 6.66 19.89
C GLY A 296 -10.97 5.75 20.72
N MET A 297 -11.58 5.01 21.63
CA MET A 297 -10.94 3.96 22.41
C MET A 297 -11.67 2.65 22.13
N MET A 298 -10.91 1.61 21.82
CA MET A 298 -11.49 0.31 21.53
C MET A 298 -10.68 -0.83 22.14
N LYS A 299 -11.40 -1.90 22.47
CA LYS A 299 -10.77 -3.17 22.84
C LYS A 299 -10.39 -3.95 21.60
N ASP A 300 -9.16 -4.46 21.55
CA ASP A 300 -8.68 -5.36 20.50
C ASP A 300 -8.11 -6.65 21.11
N ASP A 301 -8.92 -7.70 21.06
CA ASP A 301 -8.54 -9.03 21.60
C ASP A 301 -7.39 -9.69 20.83
N LYS A 302 -7.00 -9.16 19.66
CA LYS A 302 -5.84 -9.63 18.86
C LYS A 302 -4.51 -9.13 19.40
N LEU A 303 -4.54 -8.06 20.22
CA LEU A 303 -3.34 -7.50 20.85
C LEU A 303 -2.91 -8.33 22.05
N LYS A 304 -1.61 -8.45 22.24
CA LYS A 304 -1.05 -9.09 23.42
C LYS A 304 -1.27 -8.20 24.65
N LYS A 305 -1.38 -8.80 25.83
CA LYS A 305 -1.40 -8.05 27.07
C LYS A 305 -0.15 -7.16 27.16
N GLY A 306 -0.31 -5.90 27.53
CA GLY A 306 0.79 -4.93 27.55
C GLY A 306 1.09 -4.27 26.21
N GLN A 307 0.32 -4.52 25.16
CA GLN A 307 0.50 -3.96 23.83
C GLN A 307 -0.58 -2.94 23.49
N ILE A 308 -0.19 -1.82 22.89
CA ILE A 308 -1.09 -0.77 22.38
C ILE A 308 -0.91 -0.64 20.88
N ARG A 309 -2.00 -0.44 20.16
CA ARG A 309 -2.03 -0.04 18.75
C ARG A 309 -2.69 1.33 18.63
N ILE A 310 -2.05 2.25 17.94
CA ILE A 310 -2.58 3.56 17.62
C ILE A 310 -2.68 3.70 16.11
N ILE A 311 -3.87 4.07 15.64
CA ILE A 311 -4.16 4.39 14.24
C ILE A 311 -4.45 5.87 14.18
N VAL A 312 -3.77 6.58 13.28
CA VAL A 312 -3.98 8.01 13.02
C VAL A 312 -4.37 8.20 11.57
N ILE A 313 -5.46 8.90 11.32
CA ILE A 313 -5.90 9.30 9.99
C ILE A 313 -5.95 10.83 9.97
N ALA A 314 -5.16 11.42 9.09
CA ALA A 314 -5.04 12.86 8.92
C ALA A 314 -5.62 13.27 7.58
N THR A 315 -6.45 14.34 7.57
CA THR A 315 -7.19 14.81 6.39
C THR A 315 -7.15 16.34 6.27
N GLY A 316 -7.64 16.87 5.17
CA GLY A 316 -7.79 18.31 4.97
C GLY A 316 -6.45 19.05 4.82
N PHE A 317 -5.50 18.43 4.14
CA PHE A 317 -4.21 19.07 3.82
C PHE A 317 -4.40 20.23 2.86
N PRO A 318 -3.64 21.35 2.99
CA PRO A 318 -3.64 22.40 2.01
C PRO A 318 -3.15 21.87 0.65
N GLU A 319 -3.75 22.33 -0.45
CA GLU A 319 -3.43 21.85 -1.81
C GLU A 319 -1.93 21.98 -2.16
N SER A 320 -1.24 23.00 -1.60
CA SER A 320 0.21 23.15 -1.76
C SER A 320 1.04 22.02 -1.17
N ALA A 321 0.56 21.36 -0.11
CA ALA A 321 1.24 20.22 0.50
C ALA A 321 1.07 18.93 -0.32
N ALA A 322 -0.05 18.78 -1.02
CA ALA A 322 -0.30 17.63 -1.90
C ALA A 322 0.61 17.61 -3.15
N HIS A 323 1.13 18.77 -3.56
CA HIS A 323 2.06 18.91 -4.69
C HIS A 323 3.55 18.85 -4.29
N ALA A 324 3.88 19.04 -3.01
CA ALA A 324 5.26 19.04 -2.54
C ALA A 324 5.93 17.64 -2.59
N SER A 325 5.17 16.58 -2.70
CA SER A 325 5.68 15.20 -2.83
C SER A 325 6.30 14.89 -4.21
N HIS A 326 6.20 15.80 -5.20
CA HIS A 326 6.75 15.61 -6.54
C HIS A 326 7.91 16.56 -6.88
N SER A 327 8.28 17.47 -5.98
CA SER A 327 9.40 18.40 -6.17
C SER A 327 10.50 18.17 -5.12
N GLY A 328 10.99 16.95 -5.02
CA GLY A 328 12.41 16.81 -4.71
C GLY A 328 13.17 17.54 -5.85
N PRO A 329 14.30 18.22 -5.60
CA PRO A 329 15.07 18.78 -6.68
C PRO A 329 15.59 17.60 -7.54
N GLU A 330 14.78 17.15 -8.51
CA GLU A 330 15.34 16.67 -9.74
C GLU A 330 16.12 17.87 -10.27
N ARG A 331 17.38 17.97 -9.90
CA ARG A 331 18.35 18.71 -10.68
C ARG A 331 18.24 18.14 -12.07
N SER A 332 17.44 18.81 -12.90
CA SER A 332 17.36 18.51 -14.30
C SER A 332 18.77 18.62 -14.82
N LEU A 333 19.40 17.50 -15.11
CA LEU A 333 20.68 17.41 -15.83
C LEU A 333 20.62 18.17 -17.17
N PHE A 334 19.43 18.66 -17.57
CA PHE A 334 19.17 19.41 -18.79
C PHE A 334 19.01 20.92 -18.58
N ALA A 335 19.09 21.43 -17.33
CA ALA A 335 18.95 22.86 -17.03
C ALA A 335 20.31 23.58 -16.90
N MET A 336 21.42 22.94 -17.23
CA MET A 336 22.72 23.61 -17.33
C MET A 336 22.73 24.49 -18.59
N SER A 337 23.16 25.74 -18.44
CA SER A 337 23.33 26.66 -19.57
C SER A 337 24.35 26.09 -20.56
N ALA A 338 24.26 26.48 -21.84
CA ALA A 338 25.18 26.00 -22.88
C ALA A 338 26.65 26.27 -22.55
N THR A 339 26.92 27.38 -21.83
CA THR A 339 28.26 27.75 -21.35
C THR A 339 28.83 26.81 -20.29
N GLU A 340 27.98 26.34 -19.33
CA GLU A 340 28.44 25.38 -18.29
C GLU A 340 28.71 23.99 -18.87
N ARG A 341 28.00 23.61 -19.94
CA ARG A 341 28.27 22.33 -20.64
C ARG A 341 29.58 22.30 -21.40
N GLU A 342 30.05 23.42 -21.92
CA GLU A 342 31.34 23.50 -22.60
C GLU A 342 32.51 23.42 -21.61
N GLU A 343 32.41 24.04 -20.44
CA GLU A 343 33.43 23.97 -19.41
C GLU A 343 33.54 22.57 -18.77
N GLU A 344 32.46 21.86 -18.54
CA GLU A 344 32.52 20.49 -18.03
C GLU A 344 33.00 19.48 -19.07
N ARG A 345 32.63 19.63 -20.35
CA ARG A 345 33.19 18.81 -21.43
C ARG A 345 34.71 19.01 -21.56
N GLY A 346 35.20 20.24 -21.42
CA GLY A 346 36.61 20.52 -21.43
C GLY A 346 37.38 19.85 -20.28
N ARG A 347 36.80 19.79 -19.09
CA ARG A 347 37.41 19.12 -17.94
C ARG A 347 37.45 17.60 -18.07
N ILE A 348 36.40 17.00 -18.55
CA ILE A 348 36.30 15.54 -18.74
C ILE A 348 37.30 15.10 -19.84
N TYR A 349 37.44 15.85 -20.92
CA TYR A 349 38.40 15.56 -22.00
C TYR A 349 39.86 15.66 -21.52
N HIS A 350 40.17 16.63 -20.68
CA HIS A 350 41.53 16.80 -20.14
C HIS A 350 41.89 15.71 -19.12
N ASP A 351 40.93 15.17 -18.37
CA ASP A 351 41.20 14.08 -17.42
C ASP A 351 41.33 12.72 -18.11
N VAL A 352 40.64 12.51 -19.24
CA VAL A 352 40.78 11.29 -20.05
C VAL A 352 42.17 11.27 -20.73
N LEU A 353 42.61 12.38 -21.35
CA LEU A 353 43.93 12.46 -21.97
C LEU A 353 45.09 12.26 -20.95
N LYS A 354 44.96 12.79 -19.73
CA LYS A 354 45.96 12.54 -18.67
C LYS A 354 45.97 11.09 -18.14
N ARG A 355 44.86 10.36 -18.30
CA ARG A 355 44.79 8.94 -17.96
C ARG A 355 45.46 8.08 -19.02
N ASP A 356 45.25 8.38 -20.28
CA ASP A 356 45.87 7.63 -21.40
C ASP A 356 47.40 7.82 -21.42
N GLU A 357 47.92 9.03 -21.20
CA GLU A 357 49.38 9.25 -21.04
C GLU A 357 50.00 8.52 -19.82
N LYS A 358 49.21 8.30 -18.74
CA LYS A 358 49.70 7.53 -17.58
C LYS A 358 49.64 6.02 -17.81
N VAL A 359 48.78 5.54 -18.70
CA VAL A 359 48.67 4.11 -19.07
C VAL A 359 49.79 3.77 -20.04
N GLU A 360 50.06 4.60 -21.09
CA GLU A 360 51.16 4.38 -22.02
C GLU A 360 52.55 4.39 -21.32
N LYS A 361 52.81 5.35 -20.40
CA LYS A 361 54.06 5.36 -19.61
C LYS A 361 54.21 4.16 -18.66
N LYS A 362 53.12 3.51 -18.25
CA LYS A 362 53.17 2.29 -17.43
C LYS A 362 53.35 1.02 -18.26
N GLU A 363 52.96 1.01 -19.52
CA GLU A 363 53.22 -0.10 -20.43
C GLU A 363 54.63 -0.09 -21.00
N GLU A 364 55.20 1.08 -21.33
CA GLU A 364 56.63 1.18 -21.71
C GLU A 364 57.59 0.73 -20.60
N VAL A 365 57.32 1.11 -19.33
CA VAL A 365 58.16 0.66 -18.19
C VAL A 365 57.97 -0.83 -17.86
N LYS A 366 56.91 -1.47 -18.33
CA LYS A 366 56.70 -2.92 -18.18
C LYS A 366 57.36 -3.73 -19.31
N ASN A 367 57.49 -3.18 -20.50
CA ASN A 367 58.16 -3.85 -21.61
C ASN A 367 59.67 -3.82 -21.48
N GLU A 368 60.28 -2.73 -20.99
CA GLU A 368 61.74 -2.72 -20.72
C GLU A 368 62.21 -3.68 -19.60
N LYS A 369 61.31 -4.15 -18.74
CA LYS A 369 61.64 -5.15 -17.69
C LYS A 369 61.41 -6.61 -18.13
N LYS A 370 60.92 -6.88 -19.35
CA LYS A 370 60.67 -8.22 -19.88
C LYS A 370 61.72 -8.71 -20.89
N GLU A 371 62.63 -7.87 -21.32
CA GLU A 371 63.69 -8.28 -22.27
C GLU A 371 64.95 -8.81 -21.63
N THR A 372 65.08 -8.90 -20.31
CA THR A 372 66.28 -9.36 -19.62
C THR A 372 66.18 -10.72 -18.94
N GLN A 373 65.18 -11.56 -19.28
CA GLN A 373 65.20 -12.96 -18.84
C GLN A 373 64.55 -13.88 -19.91
N LYS A 374 65.43 -14.28 -20.84
CA LYS A 374 65.26 -15.50 -21.64
C LYS A 374 66.53 -16.26 -21.50
N ASP A 375 66.47 -17.41 -20.87
CA ASP A 375 67.06 -18.66 -21.33
C ASP A 375 66.70 -19.79 -20.37
N GLU A 376 66.41 -20.91 -21.04
CA GLU A 376 66.36 -22.29 -20.60
C GLU A 376 64.94 -22.95 -20.61
N THR A 377 64.72 -23.68 -21.71
CA THR A 377 63.77 -24.77 -21.88
C THR A 377 64.36 -26.08 -21.33
N PRO A 378 63.58 -27.18 -21.08
CA PRO A 378 63.06 -28.02 -22.18
C PRO A 378 61.68 -28.69 -21.98
N SER A 379 60.99 -28.80 -23.10
CA SER A 379 60.21 -29.91 -23.75
C SER A 379 59.60 -31.08 -22.91
N THR A 380 58.38 -31.49 -23.03
CA THR A 380 57.46 -32.15 -23.97
C THR A 380 56.34 -32.89 -23.21
N PRO A 381 55.34 -33.55 -23.76
CA PRO A 381 54.38 -33.21 -24.84
C PRO A 381 52.88 -33.47 -24.49
N ILE A 382 52.08 -32.99 -25.35
CA ILE A 382 50.71 -33.18 -25.74
C ILE A 382 50.02 -34.52 -25.35
N GLU A 383 48.81 -34.43 -24.80
CA GLU A 383 47.73 -35.38 -25.12
C GLU A 383 46.35 -34.68 -25.14
N LYS A 384 45.63 -34.92 -26.26
CA LYS A 384 44.26 -34.48 -26.52
C LYS A 384 43.31 -35.56 -26.02
N GLU A 385 42.23 -35.20 -25.38
CA GLU A 385 40.99 -35.98 -25.44
C GLU A 385 39.74 -35.12 -25.42
N GLU A 386 38.83 -35.45 -26.33
CA GLU A 386 37.54 -34.85 -26.59
C GLU A 386 36.41 -35.48 -25.68
N PRO A 387 35.19 -34.95 -25.73
CA PRO A 387 34.24 -35.07 -24.65
C PRO A 387 33.34 -36.30 -24.76
N ILE A 388 32.96 -36.89 -23.64
CA ILE A 388 31.92 -37.91 -23.56
C ILE A 388 30.66 -37.32 -22.93
N VAL A 389 29.60 -37.36 -23.74
CA VAL A 389 28.20 -37.16 -23.34
C VAL A 389 27.72 -38.45 -22.68
N THR A 390 27.18 -38.36 -21.48
CA THR A 390 26.30 -39.42 -20.96
C THR A 390 25.11 -38.86 -20.19
N ALA A 391 23.99 -39.48 -20.51
CA ALA A 391 22.62 -39.11 -20.12
C ALA A 391 22.29 -39.48 -18.68
N LEU A 392 21.22 -38.80 -18.20
CA LEU A 392 20.46 -38.95 -16.96
C LEU A 392 20.07 -40.38 -16.58
N PRO A 393 19.71 -40.57 -15.28
CA PRO A 393 18.33 -40.96 -15.04
C PRO A 393 17.59 -40.15 -13.94
N ARG A 394 16.31 -39.92 -14.25
CA ARG A 394 15.29 -39.39 -13.35
C ARG A 394 15.04 -40.37 -12.21
N LYS A 395 14.96 -39.86 -10.96
CA LYS A 395 14.21 -40.51 -9.88
C LYS A 395 13.22 -39.52 -9.28
N HIS A 396 11.95 -39.87 -9.43
CA HIS A 396 10.84 -39.34 -8.63
C HIS A 396 11.10 -39.70 -7.15
N ASN A 397 10.96 -38.70 -6.29
CA ASN A 397 10.56 -38.89 -4.92
C ASN A 397 9.46 -37.89 -4.63
N GLU A 398 8.25 -38.39 -4.55
CA GLU A 398 7.11 -37.75 -3.90
C GLU A 398 7.44 -37.63 -2.42
N VAL A 399 7.50 -36.38 -1.91
CA VAL A 399 7.46 -36.10 -0.48
C VAL A 399 6.08 -35.54 -0.19
N VAL A 400 5.31 -36.35 0.53
CA VAL A 400 4.02 -35.98 1.15
C VAL A 400 4.32 -34.98 2.25
N PRO A 401 3.70 -33.78 2.31
CA PRO A 401 3.87 -32.87 3.44
C PRO A 401 3.06 -33.35 4.64
N SER A 402 3.69 -33.36 5.82
CA SER A 402 3.05 -33.61 7.10
C SER A 402 2.30 -32.38 7.60
N PRO A 403 1.20 -32.52 8.37
CA PRO A 403 0.33 -31.42 8.77
C PRO A 403 0.74 -30.87 10.16
N GLU A 404 1.75 -30.03 10.25
CA GLU A 404 2.17 -29.41 11.52
C GLU A 404 2.64 -27.94 11.43
N ASP A 405 2.21 -27.15 10.44
CA ASP A 405 2.63 -25.73 10.31
C ASP A 405 1.48 -24.69 10.30
N ASP A 406 0.31 -25.01 10.84
CA ASP A 406 -0.87 -24.12 10.78
C ASP A 406 -1.05 -23.17 11.99
N GLU A 407 -0.14 -23.10 12.95
CA GLU A 407 -0.29 -22.22 14.13
C GLU A 407 0.48 -20.88 14.13
N ALA A 408 1.10 -20.46 13.02
CA ALA A 408 1.97 -19.27 13.01
C ALA A 408 1.36 -17.98 12.45
N TRP A 409 0.08 -17.92 12.08
CA TRP A 409 -0.50 -16.80 11.35
C TRP A 409 -1.29 -15.77 12.18
N GLY A 410 -1.29 -15.90 13.52
CA GLY A 410 -1.99 -14.99 14.45
C GLY A 410 -1.16 -13.83 15.02
N ALA A 411 0.07 -13.65 14.61
CA ALA A 411 0.95 -12.64 15.19
C ALA A 411 1.35 -11.58 14.15
N ILE A 412 1.41 -10.34 14.61
CA ILE A 412 1.92 -9.16 13.91
C ILE A 412 3.11 -9.53 13.02
N PRO A 413 3.13 -9.10 11.74
CA PRO A 413 4.27 -9.31 10.85
C PRO A 413 5.58 -8.95 11.52
N THR A 414 6.56 -9.84 11.46
CA THR A 414 7.87 -9.73 12.14
C THR A 414 8.64 -8.46 11.75
N PHE A 415 8.28 -7.81 10.64
CA PHE A 415 8.89 -6.58 10.16
C PHE A 415 8.59 -5.34 11.03
N LEU A 416 7.55 -5.38 11.86
CA LEU A 416 7.26 -4.31 12.85
C LEU A 416 8.03 -4.50 14.17
N ARG A 417 8.79 -5.58 14.32
CA ARG A 417 9.63 -5.82 15.51
C ARG A 417 11.05 -5.32 15.24
N ARG A 418 11.39 -4.14 15.75
CA ARG A 418 12.78 -3.68 15.84
C ARG A 418 13.54 -4.60 16.81
N HIS A 419 14.51 -5.37 16.32
CA HIS A 419 15.49 -6.01 17.19
C HIS A 419 16.33 -4.93 17.87
N LYS A 420 16.22 -4.84 19.20
CA LYS A 420 17.27 -4.22 20.01
C LYS A 420 18.48 -5.17 19.99
N LYS A 421 19.61 -4.65 19.50
CA LYS A 421 20.93 -5.13 19.92
C LYS A 421 21.32 -4.41 21.17
#